data_b37b31f230dfa1f49088bb5bf7682de4
#
_entry.id   b37b31f230dfa1f49088bb5bf7682de4
#
_cell.length_a   1.000
_cell.length_b   1.000
_cell.length_c   1.000
_cell.angle_alpha   90.00
_cell.angle_beta   90.00
_cell.angle_gamma   90.00
#
_symmetry.space_group_name_H-M   'P 1'
#
loop_
_entity.id
_entity.type
_entity.pdbx_description
1 polymer ?
#
loop_
_entity_poly.entity_id
_entity_poly.type
_entity_poly.pdbx_seq_one_letter_code
_entity_poly.pdbx_strand_id
1 'polypeptide(L)'
;TVEKAAKQFADRHLREPMSELFKTAIPTIVDMFKKIFESWRDRGECVHDYYLKLFHKTGNFLFQINRYDIVLVDEGQDLSPIMSDVLSKCEKKVILVGDPHQQIYRFRYAVDAMQTHSSDISLELSKSFRFGTSIAKTVSKLIAEAKNEKGFSIRGNSQVRSKVFFYKDRDLVSLVQRFKGIAILSRTNLNLFTKAIQLRKDKIPFTFERDVTPQMLKTLDVYWLSIGDNEKIRDSFIKSFTTLEHLEHHASEMDDREFIQMAKLVRDYAKDLPNIIFDLIKIHKDNTQEAKSNAVILSTIHSSKGQEYNHVIIGSDLPYFLSEDAEQEEETFLEEVNITYVALTRAKQQLFLPNDFKTLLTRQWQDYIGNFKSVNSSS
;
A
#
# COMPACT_ATOMS: atom_id res chain seq x y z
N THR A 1 8.77 -18.70 17.51
CA THR A 1 8.70 -17.99 18.80
C THR A 1 8.74 -16.49 18.56
N VAL A 2 8.27 -15.67 19.53
CA VAL A 2 8.36 -14.20 19.47
C VAL A 2 9.81 -13.76 19.28
N GLU A 3 10.75 -14.41 19.98
CA GLU A 3 12.18 -14.15 19.85
C GLU A 3 12.69 -14.35 18.41
N LYS A 4 12.31 -15.46 17.75
CA LYS A 4 12.70 -15.72 16.36
C LYS A 4 12.14 -14.65 15.42
N ALA A 5 10.88 -14.23 15.62
CA ALA A 5 10.26 -13.19 14.83
C ALA A 5 10.93 -11.82 15.05
N ALA A 6 11.30 -11.49 16.30
CA ALA A 6 12.02 -10.26 16.62
C ALA A 6 13.41 -10.21 15.97
N LYS A 7 14.16 -11.33 15.99
CA LYS A 7 15.45 -11.43 15.29
C LYS A 7 15.29 -11.24 13.78
N GLN A 8 14.32 -11.93 13.16
CA GLN A 8 14.04 -11.80 11.74
C GLN A 8 13.61 -10.37 11.36
N PHE A 9 12.88 -9.68 12.24
CA PHE A 9 12.52 -8.27 12.05
C PHE A 9 13.78 -7.39 12.05
N ALA A 10 14.66 -7.55 13.05
CA ALA A 10 15.92 -6.80 13.12
C ALA A 10 16.76 -6.98 11.86
N ASP A 11 16.95 -8.23 11.42
CA ASP A 11 17.78 -8.56 10.26
C ASP A 11 17.21 -8.00 8.94
N ARG A 12 15.88 -7.84 8.83
CA ARG A 12 15.25 -7.40 7.59
C ARG A 12 14.97 -5.90 7.51
N HIS A 13 14.76 -5.26 8.65
CA HIS A 13 14.19 -3.91 8.67
C HIS A 13 15.05 -2.88 9.42
N LEU A 14 16.08 -3.31 10.13
CA LEU A 14 16.93 -2.40 10.88
C LEU A 14 18.34 -2.39 10.29
N ARG A 15 18.88 -1.17 10.09
CA ARG A 15 20.29 -0.96 9.71
C ARG A 15 21.20 -1.01 10.95
N GLU A 16 22.46 -1.36 10.74
CA GLU A 16 23.46 -1.26 11.80
C GLU A 16 23.75 0.23 12.14
N PRO A 17 23.96 0.62 13.42
CA PRO A 17 24.07 -0.26 14.62
C PRO A 17 22.70 -0.60 15.26
N MET A 18 21.58 -0.13 14.74
CA MET A 18 20.26 -0.29 15.35
C MET A 18 19.81 -1.77 15.40
N SER A 19 20.17 -2.56 14.38
CA SER A 19 19.88 -3.99 14.33
C SER A 19 20.49 -4.73 15.54
N GLU A 20 21.75 -4.48 15.88
CA GLU A 20 22.43 -5.10 17.03
C GLU A 20 21.86 -4.62 18.37
N LEU A 21 21.54 -3.32 18.50
CA LEU A 21 20.89 -2.78 19.68
C LEU A 21 19.53 -3.44 19.91
N PHE A 22 18.73 -3.60 18.85
CA PHE A 22 17.43 -4.26 18.92
C PHE A 22 17.57 -5.73 19.32
N LYS A 23 18.56 -6.45 18.76
CA LYS A 23 18.84 -7.86 19.11
C LYS A 23 19.17 -8.03 20.61
N THR A 24 19.92 -7.11 21.18
CA THR A 24 20.22 -7.14 22.64
C THR A 24 18.98 -6.88 23.50
N ALA A 25 18.03 -6.11 23.01
CA ALA A 25 16.77 -5.81 23.70
C ALA A 25 15.70 -6.93 23.57
N ILE A 26 15.90 -7.94 22.73
CA ILE A 26 14.90 -9.00 22.46
C ILE A 26 14.34 -9.66 23.73
N PRO A 27 15.12 -10.03 24.75
CA PRO A 27 14.57 -10.63 25.97
C PRO A 27 13.57 -9.71 26.67
N THR A 28 13.88 -8.40 26.75
CA THR A 28 12.97 -7.39 27.32
C THR A 28 11.71 -7.24 26.49
N ILE A 29 11.84 -7.18 25.16
CA ILE A 29 10.71 -7.10 24.23
C ILE A 29 9.79 -8.31 24.39
N VAL A 30 10.34 -9.52 24.51
CA VAL A 30 9.57 -10.76 24.73
C VAL A 30 8.79 -10.71 26.04
N ASP A 31 9.41 -10.21 27.12
CA ASP A 31 8.74 -10.06 28.41
C ASP A 31 7.63 -9.01 28.37
N MET A 32 7.84 -7.88 27.70
CA MET A 32 6.82 -6.87 27.48
C MET A 32 5.61 -7.44 26.71
N PHE A 33 5.84 -8.20 25.63
CA PHE A 33 4.77 -8.85 24.90
C PHE A 33 3.98 -9.84 25.76
N LYS A 34 4.62 -10.62 26.61
CA LYS A 34 3.91 -11.51 27.55
C LYS A 34 2.99 -10.72 28.47
N LYS A 35 3.48 -9.64 29.09
CA LYS A 35 2.69 -8.76 29.97
C LYS A 35 1.51 -8.12 29.23
N ILE A 36 1.70 -7.67 28.00
CA ILE A 36 0.62 -7.13 27.16
C ILE A 36 -0.45 -8.20 26.88
N PHE A 37 -0.05 -9.42 26.52
CA PHE A 37 -0.99 -10.50 26.25
C PHE A 37 -1.77 -10.93 27.50
N GLU A 38 -1.12 -10.96 28.67
CA GLU A 38 -1.80 -11.21 29.95
C GLU A 38 -2.82 -10.10 30.25
N SER A 39 -2.44 -8.83 30.09
CA SER A 39 -3.32 -7.69 30.28
C SER A 39 -4.53 -7.71 29.31
N TRP A 40 -4.36 -8.09 28.05
CA TRP A 40 -5.46 -8.23 27.10
C TRP A 40 -6.41 -9.36 27.49
N ARG A 41 -5.86 -10.52 27.90
CA ARG A 41 -6.66 -11.65 28.39
C ARG A 41 -7.54 -11.22 29.56
N ASP A 42 -6.95 -10.50 30.52
CA ASP A 42 -7.65 -10.11 31.76
C ASP A 42 -8.75 -9.06 31.49
N ARG A 43 -8.58 -8.21 30.48
CA ARG A 43 -9.57 -7.20 30.07
C ARG A 43 -10.60 -7.69 29.04
N GLY A 44 -10.40 -8.88 28.47
CA GLY A 44 -11.23 -9.37 27.37
C GLY A 44 -11.06 -8.60 26.06
N GLU A 45 -9.98 -7.82 25.92
CA GLU A 45 -9.63 -7.04 24.74
C GLU A 45 -8.39 -7.63 24.08
N CYS A 46 -8.37 -7.70 22.74
CA CYS A 46 -7.15 -8.11 22.02
C CYS A 46 -7.17 -7.64 20.57
N VAL A 47 -5.98 -7.53 19.97
CA VAL A 47 -5.84 -7.27 18.55
C VAL A 47 -6.22 -8.51 17.72
N HIS A 48 -6.66 -8.28 16.49
CA HIS A 48 -7.11 -9.35 15.58
C HIS A 48 -6.08 -10.48 15.42
N ASP A 49 -4.81 -10.17 15.24
CA ASP A 49 -3.76 -11.15 15.04
C ASP A 49 -3.54 -12.05 16.28
N TYR A 50 -3.81 -11.52 17.49
CA TYR A 50 -3.69 -12.30 18.72
C TYR A 50 -4.75 -13.40 18.80
N TYR A 51 -6.03 -13.08 18.63
CA TYR A 51 -7.07 -14.11 18.71
C TYR A 51 -7.01 -15.09 17.52
N LEU A 52 -6.59 -14.62 16.33
CA LEU A 52 -6.34 -15.48 15.20
C LEU A 52 -5.22 -16.48 15.52
N LYS A 53 -4.13 -16.02 16.14
CA LYS A 53 -3.03 -16.88 16.60
C LYS A 53 -3.46 -17.85 17.70
N LEU A 54 -4.29 -17.39 18.62
CA LEU A 54 -4.84 -18.24 19.68
C LEU A 54 -5.73 -19.34 19.08
N PHE A 55 -6.64 -18.99 18.20
CA PHE A 55 -7.49 -19.91 17.46
C PHE A 55 -6.67 -20.94 16.67
N HIS A 56 -5.62 -20.50 16.00
CA HIS A 56 -4.68 -21.38 15.31
C HIS A 56 -3.98 -22.36 16.26
N LYS A 57 -3.52 -21.90 17.44
CA LYS A 57 -2.86 -22.77 18.43
C LYS A 57 -3.79 -23.82 19.04
N THR A 58 -5.07 -23.57 19.15
CA THR A 58 -6.04 -24.54 19.70
C THR A 58 -6.37 -25.66 18.74
N GLY A 59 -6.01 -25.54 17.46
CA GLY A 59 -6.37 -26.51 16.42
C GLY A 59 -7.86 -26.52 16.05
N ASN A 60 -8.69 -25.69 16.66
CA ASN A 60 -10.14 -25.65 16.43
C ASN A 60 -10.51 -25.31 14.98
N PHE A 61 -9.61 -24.68 14.24
CA PHE A 61 -9.82 -24.35 12.83
C PHE A 61 -10.01 -25.63 11.99
N LEU A 62 -9.27 -26.71 12.27
CA LEU A 62 -9.42 -28.00 11.54
C LEU A 62 -10.81 -28.58 11.75
N PHE A 63 -11.31 -28.55 12.99
CA PHE A 63 -12.67 -29.00 13.29
C PHE A 63 -13.72 -28.21 12.51
N GLN A 64 -13.56 -26.88 12.40
CA GLN A 64 -14.49 -26.04 11.64
C GLN A 64 -14.40 -26.29 10.14
N ILE A 65 -13.21 -26.36 9.57
CA ILE A 65 -12.98 -26.58 8.14
C ILE A 65 -13.46 -27.97 7.71
N ASN A 66 -13.22 -28.99 8.52
CA ASN A 66 -13.60 -30.39 8.20
C ASN A 66 -15.12 -30.65 8.13
N ARG A 67 -15.94 -29.66 8.53
CA ARG A 67 -17.41 -29.69 8.35
C ARG A 67 -17.84 -29.44 6.90
N TYR A 68 -16.94 -28.94 6.05
CA TYR A 68 -17.20 -28.62 4.66
C TYR A 68 -16.50 -29.62 3.74
N ASP A 69 -17.05 -29.87 2.56
CA ASP A 69 -16.46 -30.74 1.55
C ASP A 69 -15.40 -30.02 0.70
N ILE A 70 -15.58 -28.73 0.53
CA ILE A 70 -14.71 -27.85 -0.29
C ILE A 70 -14.44 -26.54 0.46
N VAL A 71 -13.21 -26.08 0.41
CA VAL A 71 -12.76 -24.79 0.94
C VAL A 71 -12.41 -23.88 -0.25
N LEU A 72 -13.08 -22.74 -0.35
CA LEU A 72 -12.79 -21.73 -1.37
C LEU A 72 -12.02 -20.58 -0.71
N VAL A 73 -10.91 -20.19 -1.31
CA VAL A 73 -10.06 -19.10 -0.84
C VAL A 73 -9.92 -18.07 -1.94
N ASP A 74 -10.44 -16.88 -1.71
CA ASP A 74 -10.26 -15.73 -2.59
C ASP A 74 -9.08 -14.88 -2.12
N GLU A 75 -8.48 -14.10 -3.03
CA GLU A 75 -7.28 -13.28 -2.79
C GLU A 75 -6.11 -14.10 -2.20
N GLY A 76 -5.87 -15.29 -2.74
CA GLY A 76 -4.88 -16.24 -2.24
C GLY A 76 -3.45 -15.69 -2.16
N GLN A 77 -3.11 -14.65 -2.90
CA GLN A 77 -1.83 -13.96 -2.86
C GLN A 77 -1.61 -13.10 -1.59
N ASP A 78 -2.66 -12.84 -0.80
CA ASP A 78 -2.59 -11.98 0.39
C ASP A 78 -2.83 -12.72 1.70
N LEU A 79 -2.65 -14.01 1.74
CA LEU A 79 -2.88 -14.78 2.96
C LEU A 79 -1.85 -14.43 4.04
N SER A 80 -2.31 -14.37 5.29
CA SER A 80 -1.38 -14.33 6.42
C SER A 80 -0.65 -15.69 6.56
N PRO A 81 0.55 -15.72 7.17
CA PRO A 81 1.26 -16.98 7.43
C PRO A 81 0.43 -17.99 8.20
N ILE A 82 -0.44 -17.50 9.09
CA ILE A 82 -1.37 -18.36 9.86
C ILE A 82 -2.41 -19.00 8.94
N MET A 83 -3.01 -18.24 8.05
CA MET A 83 -3.99 -18.77 7.10
C MET A 83 -3.36 -19.75 6.12
N SER A 84 -2.15 -19.47 5.64
CA SER A 84 -1.38 -20.39 4.80
C SER A 84 -1.08 -21.71 5.52
N ASP A 85 -0.67 -21.66 6.80
CA ASP A 85 -0.46 -22.87 7.61
C ASP A 85 -1.76 -23.67 7.86
N VAL A 86 -2.88 -22.98 8.05
CA VAL A 86 -4.22 -23.61 8.16
C VAL A 86 -4.55 -24.37 6.88
N LEU A 87 -4.32 -23.78 5.72
CA LEU A 87 -4.58 -24.43 4.43
C LEU A 87 -3.66 -25.63 4.19
N SER A 88 -2.38 -25.55 4.58
CA SER A 88 -1.44 -26.67 4.44
C SER A 88 -1.84 -27.91 5.25
N LYS A 89 -2.64 -27.74 6.32
CA LYS A 89 -3.17 -28.79 7.18
C LYS A 89 -4.58 -29.22 6.83
N CYS A 90 -5.18 -28.58 5.82
CA CYS A 90 -6.52 -28.88 5.38
C CYS A 90 -6.53 -30.18 4.52
N GLU A 91 -7.27 -31.17 4.96
CA GLU A 91 -7.44 -32.46 4.23
C GLU A 91 -8.58 -32.39 3.19
N LYS A 92 -9.24 -31.26 3.08
CA LYS A 92 -10.36 -31.07 2.16
C LYS A 92 -9.88 -30.54 0.83
N LYS A 93 -10.73 -30.63 -0.18
CA LYS A 93 -10.47 -30.01 -1.47
C LYS A 93 -10.40 -28.50 -1.31
N VAL A 94 -9.25 -27.93 -1.65
CA VAL A 94 -9.03 -26.48 -1.61
C VAL A 94 -9.02 -25.91 -3.02
N ILE A 95 -9.74 -24.84 -3.24
CA ILE A 95 -9.71 -24.07 -4.48
C ILE A 95 -9.20 -22.67 -4.12
N LEU A 96 -8.00 -22.32 -4.60
CA LEU A 96 -7.39 -21.01 -4.44
C LEU A 96 -7.71 -20.15 -5.67
N VAL A 97 -8.18 -18.94 -5.45
CA VAL A 97 -8.34 -17.92 -6.49
C VAL A 97 -7.53 -16.70 -6.07
N GLY A 98 -6.78 -16.15 -7.01
CA GLY A 98 -5.94 -14.99 -6.71
C GLY A 98 -5.18 -14.51 -7.94
N ASP A 99 -4.50 -13.38 -7.77
CA ASP A 99 -3.64 -12.79 -8.78
C ASP A 99 -2.30 -12.40 -8.14
N PRO A 100 -1.20 -13.13 -8.42
CA PRO A 100 0.12 -12.84 -7.84
C PRO A 100 0.60 -11.41 -8.09
N HIS A 101 0.15 -10.78 -9.18
CA HIS A 101 0.49 -9.40 -9.50
C HIS A 101 -0.32 -8.38 -8.68
N GLN A 102 -1.32 -8.82 -7.90
CA GLN A 102 -2.04 -7.98 -6.94
C GLN A 102 -1.54 -8.12 -5.50
N GLN A 103 -0.43 -8.82 -5.28
CA GLN A 103 0.20 -8.89 -3.96
C GLN A 103 0.91 -7.58 -3.65
N ILE A 104 0.32 -6.75 -2.78
CA ILE A 104 0.82 -5.44 -2.35
C ILE A 104 0.87 -5.27 -0.83
N TYR A 105 0.75 -6.37 -0.08
CA TYR A 105 0.74 -6.39 1.39
C TYR A 105 1.90 -7.19 1.99
N ARG A 106 3.06 -7.26 1.30
CA ARG A 106 4.27 -7.94 1.82
C ARG A 106 4.74 -7.32 3.13
N PHE A 107 4.59 -6.00 3.30
CA PHE A 107 4.89 -5.30 4.55
C PHE A 107 4.05 -5.80 5.74
N ARG A 108 2.93 -6.52 5.50
CA ARG A 108 2.11 -7.23 6.50
C ARG A 108 2.43 -8.71 6.58
N TYR A 109 3.58 -9.15 6.04
CA TYR A 109 3.97 -10.55 5.96
C TYR A 109 2.99 -11.43 5.18
N ALA A 110 2.26 -10.87 4.22
CA ALA A 110 1.40 -11.65 3.34
C ALA A 110 2.21 -12.71 2.57
N VAL A 111 1.66 -13.91 2.50
CA VAL A 111 2.24 -15.05 1.79
C VAL A 111 1.42 -15.30 0.54
N ASP A 112 2.10 -15.43 -0.60
CA ASP A 112 1.44 -15.84 -1.84
C ASP A 112 1.18 -17.35 -1.81
N ALA A 113 -0.04 -17.72 -1.41
CA ALA A 113 -0.45 -19.12 -1.38
C ALA A 113 -0.52 -19.75 -2.77
N MET A 114 -0.68 -18.96 -3.83
CA MET A 114 -0.67 -19.46 -5.21
C MET A 114 0.71 -20.02 -5.61
N GLN A 115 1.78 -19.50 -5.00
CA GLN A 115 3.15 -19.98 -5.23
C GLN A 115 3.61 -21.00 -4.20
N THR A 116 3.12 -20.91 -2.95
CA THR A 116 3.62 -21.75 -1.84
C THR A 116 2.88 -23.06 -1.67
N HIS A 117 1.66 -23.19 -2.21
CA HIS A 117 0.89 -24.43 -2.17
C HIS A 117 0.93 -25.14 -3.53
N SER A 118 1.23 -26.44 -3.51
CA SER A 118 1.14 -27.28 -4.71
C SER A 118 -0.33 -27.45 -5.12
N SER A 119 -0.58 -27.49 -6.42
CA SER A 119 -1.92 -27.72 -6.98
C SER A 119 -1.90 -28.84 -8.00
N ASP A 120 -2.96 -29.67 -8.01
CA ASP A 120 -3.15 -30.71 -9.02
C ASP A 120 -3.55 -30.12 -10.38
N ILE A 121 -4.28 -29.00 -10.34
CA ILE A 121 -4.79 -28.32 -11.54
C ILE A 121 -4.59 -26.82 -11.35
N SER A 122 -3.97 -26.17 -12.33
CA SER A 122 -3.86 -24.72 -12.41
C SER A 122 -4.55 -24.20 -13.67
N LEU A 123 -5.42 -23.21 -13.51
CA LEU A 123 -6.17 -22.59 -14.60
C LEU A 123 -5.95 -21.08 -14.57
N GLU A 124 -5.78 -20.48 -15.74
CA GLU A 124 -5.57 -19.05 -15.89
C GLU A 124 -6.85 -18.34 -16.36
N LEU A 125 -7.21 -17.26 -15.66
CA LEU A 125 -8.28 -16.33 -16.06
C LEU A 125 -7.67 -15.15 -16.84
N SER A 126 -7.40 -15.34 -18.13
CA SER A 126 -6.69 -14.38 -18.98
C SER A 126 -7.55 -13.24 -19.52
N LYS A 127 -8.87 -13.18 -19.21
CA LYS A 127 -9.79 -12.14 -19.70
C LYS A 127 -10.33 -11.28 -18.55
N SER A 128 -10.08 -9.98 -18.63
CA SER A 128 -10.71 -9.01 -17.73
C SER A 128 -12.07 -8.59 -18.28
N PHE A 129 -13.09 -8.54 -17.41
CA PHE A 129 -14.40 -7.96 -17.71
C PHE A 129 -14.51 -6.49 -17.29
N ARG A 130 -13.54 -5.98 -16.52
CA ARG A 130 -13.54 -4.64 -15.95
C ARG A 130 -13.18 -3.57 -17.00
N PHE A 131 -12.11 -3.77 -17.77
CA PHE A 131 -11.54 -2.78 -18.67
C PHE A 131 -11.37 -3.30 -20.09
N GLY A 132 -11.26 -2.36 -21.04
CA GLY A 132 -11.09 -2.67 -22.45
C GLY A 132 -9.63 -2.91 -22.87
N THR A 133 -9.45 -3.10 -24.17
CA THR A 133 -8.17 -3.55 -24.78
C THR A 133 -7.00 -2.59 -24.55
N SER A 134 -7.23 -1.26 -24.52
CA SER A 134 -6.10 -0.30 -24.37
C SER A 134 -5.45 -0.41 -23.00
N ILE A 135 -6.25 -0.51 -21.91
CA ILE A 135 -5.72 -0.70 -20.56
C ILE A 135 -5.06 -2.07 -20.45
N ALA A 136 -5.72 -3.13 -20.96
CA ALA A 136 -5.17 -4.48 -20.95
C ALA A 136 -3.76 -4.56 -21.60
N LYS A 137 -3.57 -3.94 -22.76
CA LYS A 137 -2.28 -3.88 -23.44
C LYS A 137 -1.20 -3.16 -22.61
N THR A 138 -1.57 -2.02 -21.97
CA THR A 138 -0.63 -1.26 -21.13
C THR A 138 -0.18 -2.08 -19.92
N VAL A 139 -1.12 -2.75 -19.27
CA VAL A 139 -0.87 -3.59 -18.10
C VAL A 139 -0.04 -4.83 -18.47
N SER A 140 -0.40 -5.51 -19.56
CA SER A 140 0.36 -6.69 -20.05
C SER A 140 1.80 -6.31 -20.37
N LYS A 141 2.01 -5.15 -21.01
CA LYS A 141 3.36 -4.67 -21.30
C LYS A 141 4.16 -4.39 -20.04
N LEU A 142 3.56 -3.73 -19.04
CA LEU A 142 4.24 -3.45 -17.78
C LEU A 142 4.75 -4.75 -17.12
N ILE A 143 3.89 -5.75 -16.96
CA ILE A 143 4.27 -7.00 -16.32
C ILE A 143 5.30 -7.78 -17.15
N ALA A 144 5.04 -7.92 -18.45
CA ALA A 144 5.95 -8.65 -19.33
C ALA A 144 7.39 -8.10 -19.33
N GLU A 145 7.53 -6.78 -19.28
CA GLU A 145 8.82 -6.12 -19.31
C GLU A 145 9.46 -6.00 -17.91
N ALA A 146 8.71 -5.46 -16.93
CA ALA A 146 9.26 -5.17 -15.60
C ALA A 146 9.49 -6.42 -14.75
N LYS A 147 8.76 -7.52 -14.98
CA LYS A 147 8.97 -8.81 -14.29
C LYS A 147 9.64 -9.87 -15.16
N ASN A 148 10.01 -9.52 -16.40
CA ASN A 148 10.54 -10.46 -17.39
C ASN A 148 9.61 -11.65 -17.69
N GLU A 149 8.30 -11.46 -17.56
CA GLU A 149 7.26 -12.45 -17.82
C GLU A 149 6.72 -12.30 -19.26
N LYS A 150 7.55 -12.60 -20.26
CA LYS A 150 7.25 -12.37 -21.69
C LYS A 150 5.96 -13.05 -22.19
N GLY A 151 5.49 -14.09 -21.51
CA GLY A 151 4.24 -14.79 -21.81
C GLY A 151 3.00 -14.17 -21.21
N PHE A 152 3.14 -13.23 -20.27
CA PHE A 152 2.00 -12.63 -19.58
C PHE A 152 1.15 -11.77 -20.52
N SER A 153 -0.14 -12.06 -20.57
CA SER A 153 -1.10 -11.30 -21.39
C SER A 153 -2.51 -11.34 -20.81
N ILE A 154 -3.07 -10.18 -20.55
CA ILE A 154 -4.49 -10.03 -20.21
C ILE A 154 -5.26 -9.56 -21.43
N ARG A 155 -6.37 -10.21 -21.72
CA ARG A 155 -7.32 -9.77 -22.74
C ARG A 155 -8.36 -8.84 -22.13
N GLY A 156 -8.51 -7.64 -22.70
CA GLY A 156 -9.55 -6.70 -22.30
C GLY A 156 -10.94 -7.11 -22.82
N ASN A 157 -11.97 -6.58 -22.19
CA ASN A 157 -13.34 -6.72 -22.65
C ASN A 157 -13.56 -5.89 -23.93
N SER A 158 -13.88 -6.53 -25.04
CA SER A 158 -14.13 -5.86 -26.33
C SER A 158 -15.37 -4.95 -26.32
N GLN A 159 -16.29 -5.15 -25.39
CA GLN A 159 -17.48 -4.32 -25.23
C GLN A 159 -17.20 -3.04 -24.44
N VAL A 160 -16.08 -2.97 -23.71
CA VAL A 160 -15.66 -1.80 -22.94
C VAL A 160 -14.69 -0.96 -23.76
N ARG A 161 -15.09 0.26 -24.10
CA ARG A 161 -14.21 1.22 -24.76
C ARG A 161 -13.28 1.82 -23.72
N SER A 162 -12.00 1.45 -23.75
CA SER A 162 -10.98 2.03 -22.87
C SER A 162 -9.93 2.82 -23.65
N LYS A 163 -9.37 3.87 -23.01
CA LYS A 163 -8.28 4.67 -23.56
C LYS A 163 -7.26 4.98 -22.46
N VAL A 164 -6.01 5.06 -22.83
CA VAL A 164 -4.89 5.47 -21.99
C VAL A 164 -4.36 6.79 -22.53
N PHE A 165 -4.21 7.77 -21.65
CA PHE A 165 -3.73 9.11 -21.96
C PHE A 165 -2.52 9.44 -21.08
N PHE A 166 -1.67 10.34 -21.56
CA PHE A 166 -0.60 10.91 -20.76
C PHE A 166 -0.92 12.37 -20.45
N TYR A 167 -0.60 12.80 -19.21
CA TYR A 167 -0.90 14.15 -18.74
C TYR A 167 0.30 14.77 -18.03
N LYS A 168 0.34 16.08 -17.92
CA LYS A 168 1.25 16.85 -17.06
C LYS A 168 0.48 17.34 -15.84
N ASP A 169 1.14 17.50 -14.71
CA ASP A 169 0.48 17.95 -13.47
C ASP A 169 -0.33 19.25 -13.62
N ARG A 170 0.13 20.17 -14.46
CA ARG A 170 -0.62 21.39 -14.79
C ARG A 170 -1.98 21.15 -15.46
N ASP A 171 -2.20 19.98 -16.05
CA ASP A 171 -3.44 19.62 -16.75
C ASP A 171 -4.47 19.01 -15.80
N LEU A 172 -4.09 18.71 -14.54
CA LEU A 172 -4.92 17.99 -13.57
C LEU A 172 -6.30 18.64 -13.39
N VAL A 173 -6.33 19.94 -13.16
CA VAL A 173 -7.57 20.70 -12.92
C VAL A 173 -8.55 20.55 -14.09
N SER A 174 -8.07 20.70 -15.32
CA SER A 174 -8.90 20.57 -16.52
C SER A 174 -9.41 19.13 -16.70
N LEU A 175 -8.63 18.12 -16.34
CA LEU A 175 -9.04 16.72 -16.39
C LEU A 175 -10.16 16.42 -15.40
N VAL A 176 -9.99 16.83 -14.13
CA VAL A 176 -11.01 16.54 -13.10
C VAL A 176 -12.31 17.29 -13.32
N GLN A 177 -12.27 18.47 -13.93
CA GLN A 177 -13.47 19.21 -14.33
C GLN A 177 -14.24 18.58 -15.49
N ARG A 178 -13.52 17.89 -16.38
CA ARG A 178 -14.09 17.23 -17.55
C ARG A 178 -14.80 15.91 -17.25
N PHE A 179 -14.34 15.17 -16.22
CA PHE A 179 -14.80 13.82 -15.92
C PHE A 179 -15.40 13.75 -14.51
N LYS A 180 -16.69 13.47 -14.40
CA LYS A 180 -17.37 13.26 -13.12
C LYS A 180 -16.96 11.91 -12.50
N GLY A 181 -16.82 11.87 -11.17
CA GLY A 181 -16.50 10.65 -10.45
C GLY A 181 -15.12 10.07 -10.83
N ILE A 182 -14.17 10.95 -11.19
CA ILE A 182 -12.79 10.55 -11.46
C ILE A 182 -12.04 10.29 -10.16
N ALA A 183 -11.25 9.22 -10.12
CA ALA A 183 -10.38 8.93 -8.98
C ALA A 183 -8.94 9.35 -9.29
N ILE A 184 -8.29 9.96 -8.29
CA ILE A 184 -6.85 10.21 -8.28
C ILE A 184 -6.22 9.20 -7.34
N LEU A 185 -5.34 8.34 -7.85
CA LEU A 185 -4.65 7.31 -7.09
C LEU A 185 -3.19 7.70 -6.90
N SER A 186 -2.82 8.02 -5.67
CA SER A 186 -1.44 8.40 -5.30
C SER A 186 -0.71 7.21 -4.66
N ARG A 187 0.61 7.14 -4.89
CA ARG A 187 1.45 6.12 -4.22
C ARG A 187 1.63 6.46 -2.74
N THR A 188 1.73 7.73 -2.41
CA THR A 188 2.02 8.23 -1.07
C THR A 188 0.90 9.10 -0.52
N ASN A 189 0.78 9.16 0.81
CA ASN A 189 -0.10 10.10 1.49
C ASN A 189 0.31 11.55 1.26
N LEU A 190 1.62 11.81 1.15
CA LEU A 190 2.14 13.15 0.83
C LEU A 190 1.56 13.66 -0.50
N ASN A 191 1.64 12.86 -1.56
CA ASN A 191 1.09 13.24 -2.86
C ASN A 191 -0.43 13.39 -2.79
N LEU A 192 -1.11 12.47 -2.09
CA LEU A 192 -2.57 12.53 -1.89
C LEU A 192 -2.99 13.85 -1.24
N PHE A 193 -2.31 14.28 -0.17
CA PHE A 193 -2.60 15.54 0.52
C PHE A 193 -2.26 16.75 -0.34
N THR A 194 -1.15 16.71 -1.08
CA THR A 194 -0.78 17.77 -2.03
C THR A 194 -1.87 17.95 -3.09
N LYS A 195 -2.43 16.86 -3.64
CA LYS A 195 -3.56 16.92 -4.59
C LYS A 195 -4.83 17.46 -3.93
N ALA A 196 -5.13 17.06 -2.68
CA ALA A 196 -6.27 17.60 -1.94
C ALA A 196 -6.15 19.13 -1.72
N ILE A 197 -4.97 19.61 -1.36
CA ILE A 197 -4.68 21.05 -1.18
C ILE A 197 -4.87 21.79 -2.51
N GLN A 198 -4.38 21.23 -3.61
CA GLN A 198 -4.55 21.81 -4.95
C GLN A 198 -6.05 21.91 -5.31
N LEU A 199 -6.82 20.83 -5.17
CA LEU A 199 -8.26 20.81 -5.47
C LEU A 199 -9.03 21.82 -4.59
N ARG A 200 -8.68 21.90 -3.28
CA ARG A 200 -9.25 22.90 -2.37
C ARG A 200 -8.99 24.32 -2.87
N LYS A 201 -7.76 24.65 -3.27
CA LYS A 201 -7.38 25.96 -3.80
C LYS A 201 -8.20 26.32 -5.04
N ASP A 202 -8.43 25.34 -5.92
CA ASP A 202 -9.19 25.50 -7.17
C ASP A 202 -10.70 25.34 -6.96
N LYS A 203 -11.18 25.20 -5.72
CA LYS A 203 -12.59 25.03 -5.33
C LYS A 203 -13.28 23.86 -6.03
N ILE A 204 -12.52 22.77 -6.28
CA ILE A 204 -13.04 21.55 -6.89
C ILE A 204 -13.50 20.61 -5.78
N PRO A 205 -14.75 20.11 -5.80
CA PRO A 205 -15.24 19.16 -4.82
C PRO A 205 -14.47 17.84 -4.88
N PHE A 206 -14.03 17.35 -3.72
CA PHE A 206 -13.35 16.05 -3.60
C PHE A 206 -13.75 15.33 -2.32
N THR A 207 -13.50 14.05 -2.27
CA THR A 207 -13.65 13.22 -1.08
C THR A 207 -12.52 12.21 -1.01
N PHE A 208 -12.17 11.76 0.20
CA PHE A 208 -11.24 10.65 0.36
C PHE A 208 -12.02 9.33 0.38
N GLU A 209 -11.47 8.31 -0.27
CA GLU A 209 -12.05 6.95 -0.33
C GLU A 209 -12.19 6.34 1.07
N ARG A 210 -11.18 6.56 1.92
CA ARG A 210 -11.15 6.15 3.32
C ARG A 210 -10.97 7.34 4.24
N ASP A 211 -11.30 7.16 5.51
CA ASP A 211 -11.02 8.17 6.53
C ASP A 211 -9.50 8.34 6.70
N VAL A 212 -9.01 9.51 6.33
CA VAL A 212 -7.60 9.93 6.47
C VAL A 212 -7.41 10.90 7.65
N THR A 213 -8.47 11.13 8.43
CA THR A 213 -8.43 12.02 9.61
C THR A 213 -7.32 11.64 10.60
N PRO A 214 -7.10 10.34 10.94
CA PRO A 214 -6.02 9.96 11.84
C PRO A 214 -4.63 10.40 11.35
N GLN A 215 -4.34 10.19 10.06
CA GLN A 215 -3.05 10.59 9.46
C GLN A 215 -2.89 12.12 9.42
N MET A 216 -3.96 12.84 9.11
CA MET A 216 -3.95 14.31 9.12
C MET A 216 -3.69 14.85 10.53
N LEU A 217 -4.35 14.27 11.55
CA LEU A 217 -4.15 14.65 12.93
C LEU A 217 -2.74 14.30 13.43
N LYS A 218 -2.19 13.18 13.02
CA LYS A 218 -0.79 12.80 13.30
C LYS A 218 0.19 13.79 12.66
N THR A 219 -0.09 14.25 11.44
CA THR A 219 0.70 15.32 10.78
C THR A 219 0.66 16.63 11.56
N LEU A 220 -0.48 16.97 12.18
CA LEU A 220 -0.57 18.13 13.09
C LEU A 220 0.30 17.96 14.35
N ASP A 221 0.38 16.75 14.89
CA ASP A 221 1.25 16.49 16.04
C ASP A 221 2.74 16.71 15.67
N VAL A 222 3.16 16.33 14.45
CA VAL A 222 4.50 16.65 13.92
C VAL A 222 4.68 18.17 13.75
N TYR A 223 3.64 18.89 13.32
CA TYR A 223 3.70 20.36 13.25
C TYR A 223 3.85 20.99 14.65
N TRP A 224 3.08 20.52 15.66
CA TRP A 224 3.22 21.03 17.03
C TRP A 224 4.62 20.77 17.59
N LEU A 225 5.22 19.62 17.29
CA LEU A 225 6.63 19.34 17.62
C LEU A 225 7.57 20.36 16.98
N SER A 226 7.35 20.71 15.71
CA SER A 226 8.22 21.64 14.97
C SER A 226 8.27 23.05 15.54
N ILE A 227 7.21 23.47 16.25
CA ILE A 227 7.13 24.80 16.89
C ILE A 227 7.28 24.75 18.41
N GLY A 228 7.57 23.56 18.98
CA GLY A 228 7.78 23.38 20.42
C GLY A 228 6.53 23.40 21.28
N ASP A 229 5.32 23.29 20.69
CA ASP A 229 4.04 23.29 21.42
C ASP A 229 3.66 21.86 21.85
N ASN A 230 4.45 21.32 22.81
CA ASN A 230 4.34 19.92 23.24
C ASN A 230 3.01 19.59 23.95
N GLU A 231 2.28 20.58 24.42
CA GLU A 231 0.98 20.37 25.09
C GLU A 231 -0.09 19.92 24.09
N LYS A 232 0.00 20.34 22.84
CA LYS A 232 -0.93 19.99 21.77
C LYS A 232 -0.64 18.63 21.12
N ILE A 233 0.52 18.02 21.38
CA ILE A 233 0.88 16.72 20.83
C ILE A 233 0.10 15.62 21.56
N ARG A 234 -0.72 14.88 20.82
CA ARG A 234 -1.56 13.78 21.31
C ARG A 234 -0.88 12.43 21.19
N ASP A 235 -0.11 12.23 20.12
CA ASP A 235 0.62 11.00 19.88
C ASP A 235 1.83 10.90 20.83
N SER A 236 1.84 9.87 21.68
CA SER A 236 2.88 9.67 22.70
C SER A 236 4.26 9.41 22.12
N PHE A 237 4.32 8.79 20.91
CA PHE A 237 5.57 8.54 20.23
C PHE A 237 6.17 9.86 19.70
N ILE A 238 5.37 10.68 19.03
CA ILE A 238 5.84 12.01 18.56
C ILE A 238 6.25 12.89 19.74
N LYS A 239 5.51 12.82 20.85
CA LYS A 239 5.81 13.56 22.07
C LYS A 239 7.12 13.18 22.75
N SER A 240 7.70 11.99 22.44
CA SER A 240 8.99 11.56 22.95
C SER A 240 10.19 12.25 22.29
N PHE A 241 9.99 12.92 21.18
CA PHE A 241 11.02 13.69 20.48
C PHE A 241 11.09 15.12 20.98
N THR A 242 12.28 15.68 21.00
CA THR A 242 12.52 17.06 21.46
C THR A 242 12.33 18.09 20.35
N THR A 243 12.67 17.74 19.11
CA THR A 243 12.58 18.60 17.93
C THR A 243 12.15 17.83 16.68
N LEU A 244 11.76 18.57 15.64
CA LEU A 244 11.45 17.98 14.34
C LEU A 244 12.70 17.30 13.73
N GLU A 245 13.87 17.89 13.87
CA GLU A 245 15.12 17.32 13.35
C GLU A 245 15.45 15.99 14.00
N HIS A 246 15.18 15.86 15.31
CA HIS A 246 15.36 14.58 16.03
C HIS A 246 14.38 13.51 15.50
N LEU A 247 13.13 13.86 15.23
CA LEU A 247 12.17 12.96 14.60
C LEU A 247 12.58 12.57 13.17
N GLU A 248 13.05 13.52 12.36
CA GLU A 248 13.52 13.27 11.00
C GLU A 248 14.75 12.36 10.96
N HIS A 249 15.70 12.59 11.86
CA HIS A 249 16.89 11.73 11.99
C HIS A 249 16.48 10.29 12.32
N HIS A 250 15.64 10.11 13.35
CA HIS A 250 15.10 8.81 13.71
C HIS A 250 14.34 8.15 12.54
N ALA A 251 13.47 8.89 11.87
CA ALA A 251 12.70 8.39 10.73
C ALA A 251 13.61 7.96 9.56
N SER A 252 14.71 8.70 9.33
CA SER A 252 15.71 8.36 8.31
C SER A 252 16.48 7.09 8.66
N GLU A 253 16.90 6.92 9.93
CA GLU A 253 17.60 5.70 10.38
C GLU A 253 16.73 4.45 10.29
N MET A 254 15.41 4.61 10.55
CA MET A 254 14.44 3.52 10.55
C MET A 254 13.76 3.31 9.18
N ASP A 255 14.11 4.09 8.16
CA ASP A 255 13.43 4.16 6.86
C ASP A 255 11.90 4.36 7.01
N ASP A 256 11.49 5.14 8.04
CA ASP A 256 10.08 5.44 8.28
C ASP A 256 9.60 6.54 7.33
N ARG A 257 9.16 6.11 6.16
CA ARG A 257 8.70 7.00 5.08
C ARG A 257 7.48 7.82 5.47
N GLU A 258 6.66 7.35 6.40
CA GLU A 258 5.47 8.09 6.84
C GLU A 258 5.89 9.37 7.59
N PHE A 259 6.79 9.27 8.56
CA PHE A 259 7.27 10.44 9.29
C PHE A 259 8.11 11.37 8.41
N ILE A 260 8.93 10.84 7.50
CA ILE A 260 9.68 11.64 6.52
C ILE A 260 8.70 12.49 5.68
N GLN A 261 7.60 11.90 5.22
CA GLN A 261 6.58 12.61 4.44
C GLN A 261 5.81 13.65 5.27
N MET A 262 5.49 13.32 6.53
CA MET A 262 4.84 14.28 7.45
C MET A 262 5.75 15.48 7.73
N ALA A 263 7.02 15.25 8.02
CA ALA A 263 7.99 16.32 8.24
C ALA A 263 8.13 17.23 7.00
N LYS A 264 8.14 16.63 5.81
CA LYS A 264 8.14 17.40 4.56
C LYS A 264 6.90 18.29 4.43
N LEU A 265 5.69 17.77 4.71
CA LEU A 265 4.47 18.60 4.70
C LEU A 265 4.56 19.76 5.69
N VAL A 266 5.09 19.51 6.90
CA VAL A 266 5.30 20.55 7.91
C VAL A 266 6.23 21.64 7.38
N ARG A 267 7.34 21.29 6.73
CA ARG A 267 8.27 22.27 6.14
C ARG A 267 7.67 23.03 4.96
N ASP A 268 6.94 22.33 4.08
CA ASP A 268 6.38 22.93 2.86
C ASP A 268 5.24 23.93 3.17
N TYR A 269 4.42 23.66 4.18
CA TYR A 269 3.24 24.48 4.50
C TYR A 269 3.35 25.28 5.81
N ALA A 270 4.32 24.97 6.66
CA ALA A 270 4.65 25.69 7.87
C ALA A 270 3.38 26.13 8.68
N LYS A 271 3.29 27.41 9.03
CA LYS A 271 2.19 27.98 9.83
C LYS A 271 0.79 27.83 9.22
N ASP A 272 0.69 27.59 7.92
CA ASP A 272 -0.60 27.43 7.24
C ASP A 272 -1.15 26.01 7.36
N LEU A 273 -0.29 25.03 7.69
CA LEU A 273 -0.64 23.60 7.74
C LEU A 273 -1.85 23.28 8.64
N PRO A 274 -1.98 23.82 9.87
CA PRO A 274 -3.13 23.53 10.71
C PRO A 274 -4.46 23.92 10.08
N ASN A 275 -4.54 25.12 9.50
CA ASN A 275 -5.76 25.57 8.84
C ASN A 275 -6.09 24.71 7.62
N ILE A 276 -5.08 24.36 6.83
CA ILE A 276 -5.24 23.48 5.68
C ILE A 276 -5.81 22.12 6.13
N ILE A 277 -5.22 21.48 7.14
CA ILE A 277 -5.65 20.19 7.63
C ILE A 277 -7.08 20.24 8.18
N PHE A 278 -7.43 21.24 8.99
CA PHE A 278 -8.79 21.37 9.51
C PHE A 278 -9.82 21.55 8.40
N ASP A 279 -9.50 22.34 7.37
CA ASP A 279 -10.38 22.50 6.22
C ASP A 279 -10.55 21.21 5.42
N LEU A 280 -9.47 20.44 5.20
CA LEU A 280 -9.55 19.15 4.51
C LEU A 280 -10.42 18.14 5.28
N ILE A 281 -10.25 18.08 6.61
CA ILE A 281 -11.07 17.23 7.49
C ILE A 281 -12.54 17.66 7.40
N LYS A 282 -12.82 18.96 7.43
CA LYS A 282 -14.17 19.50 7.31
C LYS A 282 -14.80 19.12 5.96
N ILE A 283 -14.09 19.38 4.86
CA ILE A 283 -14.56 19.01 3.50
C ILE A 283 -14.89 17.53 3.43
N HIS A 284 -14.03 16.65 3.99
CA HIS A 284 -14.29 15.22 3.98
C HIS A 284 -15.55 14.82 4.77
N LYS A 285 -15.76 15.43 5.95
CA LYS A 285 -16.91 15.14 6.81
C LYS A 285 -18.22 15.70 6.28
N ASP A 286 -18.18 16.87 5.67
CA ASP A 286 -19.38 17.56 5.16
C ASP A 286 -19.89 16.95 3.82
N ASN A 287 -19.14 16.05 3.19
CA ASN A 287 -19.54 15.41 1.95
C ASN A 287 -20.71 14.45 2.16
N THR A 288 -21.88 14.85 1.68
CA THR A 288 -23.07 13.98 1.59
C THR A 288 -22.88 12.90 0.51
N GLN A 289 -23.71 11.86 0.54
CA GLN A 289 -23.69 10.79 -0.49
C GLN A 289 -23.89 11.36 -1.91
N GLU A 290 -24.73 12.38 -2.06
CA GLU A 290 -25.01 13.03 -3.35
C GLU A 290 -23.81 13.88 -3.83
N ALA A 291 -23.14 14.58 -2.91
CA ALA A 291 -21.91 15.30 -3.20
C ALA A 291 -20.77 14.35 -3.62
N LYS A 292 -20.68 13.16 -3.00
CA LYS A 292 -19.68 12.14 -3.36
C LYS A 292 -19.80 11.65 -4.80
N SER A 293 -21.01 11.58 -5.38
CA SER A 293 -21.22 11.09 -6.74
C SER A 293 -20.60 11.98 -7.83
N ASN A 294 -20.41 13.27 -7.54
CA ASN A 294 -19.82 14.25 -8.45
C ASN A 294 -18.42 14.73 -8.05
N ALA A 295 -17.95 14.37 -6.86
CA ALA A 295 -16.66 14.76 -6.33
C ALA A 295 -15.51 13.95 -6.95
N VAL A 296 -14.31 14.54 -6.95
CA VAL A 296 -13.08 13.81 -7.23
C VAL A 296 -12.78 12.87 -6.07
N ILE A 297 -12.53 11.60 -6.35
CA ILE A 297 -12.20 10.61 -5.33
C ILE A 297 -10.68 10.59 -5.16
N LEU A 298 -10.21 10.82 -3.94
CA LEU A 298 -8.81 10.76 -3.59
C LEU A 298 -8.53 9.46 -2.82
N SER A 299 -7.58 8.67 -3.30
CA SER A 299 -7.20 7.41 -2.66
C SER A 299 -5.71 7.15 -2.81
N THR A 300 -5.11 6.48 -1.82
CA THR A 300 -3.84 5.81 -2.08
C THR A 300 -4.10 4.54 -2.89
N ILE A 301 -3.09 4.08 -3.64
CA ILE A 301 -3.20 2.85 -4.44
C ILE A 301 -3.57 1.66 -3.56
N HIS A 302 -2.96 1.54 -2.38
CA HIS A 302 -3.28 0.48 -1.41
C HIS A 302 -4.76 0.51 -0.97
N SER A 303 -5.28 1.70 -0.69
CA SER A 303 -6.69 1.88 -0.28
C SER A 303 -7.68 1.63 -1.41
N SER A 304 -7.24 1.77 -2.67
CA SER A 304 -8.06 1.52 -3.85
C SER A 304 -8.17 0.04 -4.24
N LYS A 305 -7.38 -0.85 -3.61
CA LYS A 305 -7.50 -2.28 -3.87
C LYS A 305 -8.91 -2.78 -3.56
N GLY A 306 -9.50 -3.56 -4.46
CA GLY A 306 -10.90 -3.96 -4.40
C GLY A 306 -11.89 -2.96 -5.00
N GLN A 307 -11.49 -1.69 -5.20
CA GLN A 307 -12.34 -0.66 -5.83
C GLN A 307 -12.14 -0.61 -7.35
N GLU A 308 -13.08 0.04 -8.04
CA GLU A 308 -12.99 0.28 -9.49
C GLU A 308 -13.69 1.58 -9.86
N TYR A 309 -13.11 2.33 -10.81
CA TYR A 309 -13.58 3.65 -11.21
C TYR A 309 -13.67 3.76 -12.72
N ASN A 310 -14.62 4.54 -13.23
CA ASN A 310 -14.71 4.76 -14.68
C ASN A 310 -13.48 5.48 -15.23
N HIS A 311 -12.98 6.46 -14.49
CA HIS A 311 -11.85 7.30 -14.87
C HIS A 311 -10.83 7.33 -13.72
N VAL A 312 -9.57 7.10 -14.04
CA VAL A 312 -8.48 7.11 -13.05
C VAL A 312 -7.35 8.00 -13.52
N ILE A 313 -6.88 8.87 -12.64
CA ILE A 313 -5.61 9.60 -12.77
C ILE A 313 -4.62 8.95 -11.82
N ILE A 314 -3.48 8.54 -12.33
CA ILE A 314 -2.36 8.07 -11.52
C ILE A 314 -1.56 9.26 -11.03
N GLY A 315 -1.23 9.29 -9.75
CA GLY A 315 -0.43 10.35 -9.13
C GLY A 315 0.96 10.47 -9.75
N SER A 316 1.47 11.69 -9.78
CA SER A 316 2.80 11.99 -10.35
C SER A 316 3.96 11.45 -9.51
N ASP A 317 3.69 10.91 -8.33
CA ASP A 317 4.68 10.27 -7.46
C ASP A 317 5.01 8.82 -7.86
N LEU A 318 4.08 8.10 -8.52
CA LEU A 318 4.27 6.68 -8.84
C LEU A 318 5.49 6.40 -9.75
N PRO A 319 5.80 7.19 -10.81
CA PRO A 319 6.95 6.94 -11.67
C PRO A 319 8.29 6.89 -10.92
N TYR A 320 8.45 7.67 -9.86
CA TYR A 320 9.67 7.68 -9.05
C TYR A 320 9.98 6.30 -8.47
N PHE A 321 8.98 5.60 -7.94
CA PHE A 321 9.16 4.28 -7.32
C PHE A 321 9.50 3.15 -8.31
N LEU A 322 9.40 3.43 -9.60
CA LEU A 322 9.81 2.53 -10.68
C LEU A 322 11.12 2.97 -11.34
N SER A 323 11.74 4.04 -10.86
CA SER A 323 12.99 4.57 -11.42
C SER A 323 14.21 4.05 -10.63
N GLU A 324 15.39 4.21 -11.24
CA GLU A 324 16.67 3.90 -10.59
C GLU A 324 16.96 4.82 -9.40
N ASP A 325 16.40 6.03 -9.43
CA ASP A 325 16.57 7.02 -8.36
C ASP A 325 15.92 6.56 -7.03
N ALA A 326 15.09 5.53 -7.06
CA ALA A 326 14.46 4.98 -5.86
C ALA A 326 15.43 4.15 -4.99
N GLU A 327 16.61 3.78 -5.49
CA GLU A 327 17.66 3.03 -4.78
C GLU A 327 17.09 1.88 -3.94
N GLN A 328 16.38 0.95 -4.55
CA GLN A 328 15.64 -0.10 -3.88
C GLN A 328 16.16 -1.50 -4.24
N GLU A 329 15.90 -2.47 -3.37
CA GLU A 329 16.17 -3.88 -3.62
C GLU A 329 15.20 -4.47 -4.68
N GLU A 330 15.60 -5.57 -5.34
CA GLU A 330 14.77 -6.26 -6.35
C GLU A 330 13.37 -6.60 -5.83
N GLU A 331 13.26 -7.11 -4.61
CA GLU A 331 11.97 -7.47 -4.01
C GLU A 331 11.05 -6.25 -3.84
N THR A 332 11.59 -5.12 -3.41
CA THR A 332 10.87 -3.85 -3.28
C THR A 332 10.42 -3.35 -4.63
N PHE A 333 11.30 -3.40 -5.64
CA PHE A 333 10.95 -3.04 -7.01
C PHE A 333 9.80 -3.90 -7.56
N LEU A 334 9.84 -5.22 -7.37
CA LEU A 334 8.78 -6.12 -7.82
C LEU A 334 7.44 -5.82 -7.11
N GLU A 335 7.47 -5.42 -5.84
CA GLU A 335 6.27 -4.94 -5.14
C GLU A 335 5.75 -3.63 -5.72
N GLU A 336 6.62 -2.68 -6.08
CA GLU A 336 6.20 -1.42 -6.74
C GLU A 336 5.61 -1.69 -8.14
N VAL A 337 6.09 -2.69 -8.86
CA VAL A 337 5.47 -3.15 -10.11
C VAL A 337 4.05 -3.69 -9.83
N ASN A 338 3.85 -4.47 -8.77
CA ASN A 338 2.52 -4.95 -8.35
C ASN A 338 1.61 -3.78 -7.97
N ILE A 339 2.10 -2.82 -7.18
CA ILE A 339 1.34 -1.63 -6.79
C ILE A 339 0.90 -0.86 -8.04
N THR A 340 1.80 -0.73 -9.03
CA THR A 340 1.48 -0.11 -10.30
C THR A 340 0.43 -0.91 -11.08
N TYR A 341 0.57 -2.22 -11.17
CA TYR A 341 -0.43 -3.10 -11.78
C TYR A 341 -1.81 -2.91 -11.14
N VAL A 342 -1.89 -2.91 -9.81
CA VAL A 342 -3.13 -2.64 -9.09
C VAL A 342 -3.70 -1.29 -9.48
N ALA A 343 -2.89 -0.23 -9.48
CA ALA A 343 -3.33 1.13 -9.82
C ALA A 343 -3.93 1.21 -11.24
N LEU A 344 -3.22 0.67 -12.24
CA LEU A 344 -3.67 0.70 -13.64
C LEU A 344 -4.97 -0.09 -13.85
N THR A 345 -5.13 -1.21 -13.14
CA THR A 345 -6.32 -2.07 -13.25
C THR A 345 -7.53 -1.56 -12.51
N ARG A 346 -7.46 -0.42 -11.80
CA ARG A 346 -8.64 0.21 -11.18
C ARG A 346 -9.52 0.95 -12.18
N ALA A 347 -8.98 1.35 -13.34
CA ALA A 347 -9.71 2.07 -14.37
C ALA A 347 -10.56 1.14 -15.24
N LYS A 348 -11.82 1.53 -15.50
CA LYS A 348 -12.69 0.83 -16.46
C LYS A 348 -12.56 1.40 -17.88
N GLN A 349 -12.64 2.72 -18.01
CA GLN A 349 -12.79 3.40 -19.31
C GLN A 349 -11.57 4.26 -19.65
N GLN A 350 -11.16 5.15 -18.76
CA GLN A 350 -10.07 6.07 -19.04
C GLN A 350 -9.01 6.05 -17.94
N LEU A 351 -7.79 5.91 -18.38
CA LEU A 351 -6.61 5.88 -17.54
C LEU A 351 -5.70 7.04 -17.97
N PHE A 352 -5.39 7.93 -17.02
CA PHE A 352 -4.49 9.05 -17.21
C PHE A 352 -3.19 8.79 -16.45
N LEU A 353 -2.09 8.73 -17.18
CA LEU A 353 -0.75 8.45 -16.65
C LEU A 353 0.10 9.73 -16.68
N PRO A 354 0.94 9.98 -15.67
CA PRO A 354 1.95 11.03 -15.76
C PRO A 354 2.83 10.86 -17.00
N ASN A 355 3.28 11.95 -17.60
CA ASN A 355 4.12 11.87 -18.82
C ASN A 355 5.38 11.03 -18.63
N ASP A 356 5.97 11.06 -17.42
CA ASP A 356 7.19 10.31 -17.09
C ASP A 356 6.95 8.78 -17.19
N PHE A 357 5.70 8.36 -17.03
CA PHE A 357 5.30 6.96 -17.22
C PHE A 357 5.50 6.47 -18.67
N LYS A 358 5.49 7.39 -19.65
CA LYS A 358 5.74 7.04 -21.04
C LYS A 358 7.14 6.47 -21.25
N THR A 359 8.13 7.08 -20.61
CA THR A 359 9.52 6.59 -20.63
C THR A 359 9.62 5.22 -19.98
N LEU A 360 8.97 5.02 -18.82
CA LEU A 360 8.95 3.75 -18.13
C LEU A 360 8.35 2.62 -18.98
N LEU A 361 7.24 2.86 -19.67
CA LEU A 361 6.62 1.87 -20.56
C LEU A 361 7.43 1.55 -21.83
N THR A 362 8.41 2.37 -22.20
CA THR A 362 9.29 2.15 -23.36
C THR A 362 10.68 1.66 -22.98
N ARG A 363 10.98 1.60 -21.69
CA ARG A 363 12.28 1.21 -21.15
C ARG A 363 12.54 -0.29 -21.37
N GLN A 364 13.79 -0.65 -21.61
CA GLN A 364 14.27 -2.02 -21.54
C GLN A 364 14.65 -2.34 -20.09
N TRP A 365 13.74 -2.96 -19.37
CA TRP A 365 13.89 -3.27 -17.94
C TRP A 365 14.96 -4.33 -17.65
N GLN A 366 15.38 -5.10 -18.66
CA GLN A 366 16.34 -6.20 -18.51
C GLN A 366 17.69 -5.74 -17.94
N ASP A 367 18.15 -4.56 -18.37
CA ASP A 367 19.41 -4.00 -17.87
C ASP A 367 19.29 -3.58 -16.39
N TYR A 368 18.14 -3.04 -16.03
CA TYR A 368 17.86 -2.63 -14.65
C TYR A 368 17.75 -3.83 -13.70
N ILE A 369 17.00 -4.87 -14.10
CA ILE A 369 16.86 -6.12 -13.33
C ILE A 369 18.21 -6.85 -13.24
N GLY A 370 19.03 -6.78 -14.28
CA GLY A 370 20.39 -7.35 -14.31
C GLY A 370 21.31 -6.77 -13.24
N ASN A 371 21.15 -5.48 -12.92
CA ASN A 371 21.95 -4.80 -11.88
C ASN A 371 21.67 -5.36 -10.48
N PHE A 372 20.43 -5.75 -10.14
CA PHE A 372 20.12 -6.41 -8.86
C PHE A 372 20.86 -7.74 -8.68
N LYS A 373 21.06 -8.49 -9.77
CA LYS A 373 21.75 -9.80 -9.72
C LYS A 373 23.25 -9.66 -9.58
N SER A 374 23.85 -8.59 -10.09
CA SER A 374 25.28 -8.36 -10.00
C SER A 374 25.72 -7.91 -8.58
N VAL A 375 24.88 -7.20 -7.87
CA VAL A 375 25.15 -6.77 -6.46
C VAL A 375 25.09 -7.97 -5.52
N ASN A 376 24.13 -8.88 -5.70
CA ASN A 376 23.96 -10.06 -4.83
C ASN A 376 24.98 -11.20 -5.12
N SER A 377 25.72 -11.15 -6.23
CA SER A 377 26.80 -12.12 -6.53
C SER A 377 28.17 -11.69 -6.01
N SER A 378 28.28 -10.49 -5.43
CA SER A 378 29.52 -9.89 -4.91
C SER A 378 29.55 -9.81 -3.38
N SER A 379 28.54 -10.36 -2.68
CA SER A 379 28.43 -10.39 -1.21
C SER A 379 28.56 -11.81 -0.67
#